data_03b0f5c367a8473a01021eb9dd49979c
#
_entry.id   03b0f5c367a8473a01021eb9dd49979c
#
_cell.length_a   1.000
_cell.length_b   1.000
_cell.length_c   1.000
_cell.angle_alpha   90.00
_cell.angle_beta   90.00
_cell.angle_gamma   90.00
#
_symmetry.space_group_name_H-M   'P 1'
#
loop_
_entity.id
_entity.type
_entity.pdbx_description
1 polymer ?
#
loop_
_entity_poly.entity_id
_entity_poly.type
_entity_poly.pdbx_seq_one_letter_code
_entity_poly.pdbx_strand_id
1 'polypeptide(L)'
;MINILNKYKINHAEFFGVLKASTMHVNFLQIKGRLGFTLAEVLITLGIIGVVAAITIPGLMTKYHRHVAETKLAKFDSIINQAVRMSIAENDDILYEPPADKANSPAYLKEWFDENLLKYIKADYDGNVIDGKYYKVNFLDGTGFVAYLSSYGRIHFFFCMNANDKSCRPESYDGKNTFVFDYIEKQKAVLPNGYNVTDIQKLKYNTGSRTSLGCYTTSEPTHRHLCAQLIKQNGWKIPSDYPWIK
;
A
#
# COMPACT_ATOMS: atom_id res chain seq x y z
N MET A 1 10.68 -34.46 33.74
CA MET A 1 11.95 -34.47 34.48
C MET A 1 12.27 -33.02 34.78
N ILE A 2 11.92 -32.63 35.97
CA ILE A 2 12.70 -32.31 37.16
C ILE A 2 13.31 -30.90 37.04
N ASN A 3 12.61 -30.01 37.76
CA ASN A 3 13.09 -29.12 38.81
C ASN A 3 14.15 -28.07 38.48
N ILE A 4 13.72 -26.83 38.39
CA ILE A 4 14.35 -25.68 39.03
C ILE A 4 13.28 -24.70 39.51
N LEU A 5 12.58 -25.04 40.56
CA LEU A 5 11.84 -24.12 41.42
C LEU A 5 12.33 -24.36 42.81
N ASN A 6 13.30 -23.61 43.28
CA ASN A 6 13.53 -23.34 44.71
C ASN A 6 14.80 -22.54 44.91
N LYS A 7 14.69 -21.23 44.96
CA LYS A 7 15.66 -20.43 45.70
C LYS A 7 15.23 -18.97 45.79
N TYR A 8 14.31 -18.70 46.69
CA TYR A 8 14.26 -17.39 47.39
C TYR A 8 13.21 -17.50 48.51
N LYS A 9 13.66 -18.14 49.60
CA LYS A 9 13.02 -18.06 50.91
C LYS A 9 13.47 -16.76 51.56
N ILE A 10 12.59 -15.76 51.63
CA ILE A 10 12.83 -14.56 52.45
C ILE A 10 12.23 -14.84 53.82
N ASN A 11 13.11 -14.93 54.82
CA ASN A 11 12.73 -15.05 56.22
C ASN A 11 12.11 -13.75 56.73
N HIS A 12 10.87 -13.86 57.17
CA HIS A 12 10.22 -12.86 58.03
C HIS A 12 10.62 -13.15 59.49
N ALA A 13 11.65 -12.52 59.99
CA ALA A 13 11.89 -12.30 61.43
C ALA A 13 13.08 -11.34 61.58
N GLU A 14 12.90 -10.32 62.35
CA GLU A 14 13.83 -9.30 62.83
C GLU A 14 13.67 -7.89 62.24
N PHE A 15 12.64 -7.23 62.70
CA PHE A 15 12.66 -5.77 62.74
C PHE A 15 11.80 -5.25 63.93
N PHE A 16 12.17 -5.68 65.15
CA PHE A 16 11.79 -4.99 66.38
C PHE A 16 13.05 -4.71 67.16
N GLY A 17 13.53 -3.49 67.11
CA GLY A 17 14.68 -3.11 67.94
C GLY A 17 15.01 -1.64 67.81
N VAL A 18 14.64 -0.88 68.81
CA VAL A 18 15.30 0.37 69.25
C VAL A 18 14.85 1.65 68.57
N LEU A 19 13.77 2.23 69.11
CA LEU A 19 13.54 3.67 69.11
C LEU A 19 14.60 4.40 69.96
N LYS A 20 15.67 4.91 69.35
CA LYS A 20 16.50 5.98 69.91
C LYS A 20 15.97 7.28 69.35
N ALA A 21 15.40 8.10 70.23
CA ALA A 21 15.03 9.49 69.94
C ALA A 21 16.30 10.28 69.59
N SER A 22 16.59 10.45 68.32
CA SER A 22 17.53 11.45 67.85
C SER A 22 16.70 12.66 67.45
N THR A 23 16.95 13.76 68.10
CA THR A 23 16.47 15.09 67.71
C THR A 23 16.93 15.38 66.28
N MET A 24 16.07 15.15 65.37
CA MET A 24 16.29 15.46 63.95
C MET A 24 16.18 16.98 63.83
N HIS A 25 17.30 17.67 63.69
CA HIS A 25 17.31 19.00 63.10
C HIS A 25 16.74 18.90 61.69
N VAL A 26 15.50 19.25 61.54
CA VAL A 26 14.88 19.40 60.25
C VAL A 26 15.54 20.61 59.59
N ASN A 27 16.58 20.38 58.81
CA ASN A 27 17.03 21.36 57.85
C ASN A 27 15.87 21.61 56.89
N PHE A 28 15.25 22.75 57.01
CA PHE A 28 14.27 23.26 56.11
C PHE A 28 14.99 23.47 54.75
N LEU A 29 15.10 22.39 53.98
CA LEU A 29 15.51 22.50 52.58
C LEU A 29 14.56 23.46 51.90
N GLN A 30 15.10 24.66 51.58
CA GLN A 30 14.43 25.58 50.70
C GLN A 30 13.94 24.82 49.49
N ILE A 31 12.65 24.51 49.44
CA ILE A 31 11.98 24.06 48.25
C ILE A 31 12.05 25.25 47.30
N LYS A 32 13.07 25.26 46.42
CA LYS A 32 13.08 26.15 45.25
C LYS A 32 11.73 25.98 44.58
N GLY A 33 10.89 27.00 44.71
CA GLY A 33 9.56 27.01 44.14
C GLY A 33 9.65 26.57 42.67
N ARG A 34 9.11 25.40 42.36
CA ARG A 34 8.90 25.01 40.99
C ARG A 34 7.87 26.00 40.46
N LEU A 35 8.32 26.89 39.59
CA LEU A 35 7.43 27.76 38.84
C LEU A 35 6.50 26.88 38.05
N GLY A 36 5.29 26.71 38.48
CA GLY A 36 4.23 26.04 37.73
C GLY A 36 3.76 26.92 36.60
N PHE A 37 3.40 26.35 35.49
CA PHE A 37 2.78 27.09 34.38
C PHE A 37 1.43 27.65 34.79
N THR A 38 1.16 28.85 34.36
CA THR A 38 -0.17 29.45 34.55
C THR A 38 -1.19 28.83 33.57
N LEU A 39 -2.44 28.78 33.97
CA LEU A 39 -3.52 28.31 33.08
C LEU A 39 -3.57 29.11 31.77
N ALA A 40 -3.30 30.41 31.84
CA ALA A 40 -3.29 31.29 30.67
C ALA A 40 -2.16 30.94 29.69
N GLU A 41 -0.94 30.65 30.17
CA GLU A 41 0.18 30.21 29.31
C GLU A 41 -0.14 28.93 28.57
N VAL A 42 -0.72 27.93 29.26
CA VAL A 42 -1.12 26.67 28.63
C VAL A 42 -2.21 26.88 27.59
N LEU A 43 -3.21 27.70 27.86
CA LEU A 43 -4.30 28.00 26.92
C LEU A 43 -3.79 28.70 25.65
N ILE A 44 -2.90 29.70 25.83
CA ILE A 44 -2.33 30.44 24.70
C ILE A 44 -1.45 29.52 23.85
N THR A 45 -0.59 28.70 24.45
CA THR A 45 0.29 27.82 23.73
C THR A 45 -0.50 26.74 22.95
N LEU A 46 -1.51 26.13 23.57
CA LEU A 46 -2.40 25.19 22.91
C LEU A 46 -3.19 25.84 21.77
N GLY A 47 -3.63 27.06 21.94
CA GLY A 47 -4.32 27.84 20.90
C GLY A 47 -3.42 28.07 19.67
N ILE A 48 -2.18 28.50 19.89
CA ILE A 48 -1.22 28.71 18.78
C ILE A 48 -0.91 27.39 18.07
N ILE A 49 -0.61 26.31 18.82
CA ILE A 49 -0.33 24.99 18.24
C ILE A 49 -1.53 24.50 17.43
N GLY A 50 -2.76 24.67 17.96
CA GLY A 50 -3.98 24.27 17.27
C GLY A 50 -4.17 24.97 15.92
N VAL A 51 -3.95 26.28 15.86
CA VAL A 51 -4.06 27.04 14.61
C VAL A 51 -2.98 26.62 13.60
N VAL A 52 -1.73 26.52 14.03
CA VAL A 52 -0.62 26.09 13.16
C VAL A 52 -0.88 24.68 12.62
N ALA A 53 -1.28 23.74 13.48
CA ALA A 53 -1.60 22.38 13.09
C ALA A 53 -2.76 22.32 12.07
N ALA A 54 -3.82 23.08 12.29
CA ALA A 54 -4.98 23.11 11.39
C ALA A 54 -4.63 23.55 9.96
N ILE A 55 -3.65 24.44 9.81
CA ILE A 55 -3.20 24.94 8.50
C ILE A 55 -2.18 23.97 7.85
N THR A 56 -1.29 23.36 8.65
CA THR A 56 -0.16 22.58 8.11
C THR A 56 -0.51 21.12 7.82
N ILE A 57 -1.34 20.47 8.64
CA ILE A 57 -1.64 19.04 8.53
C ILE A 57 -2.27 18.68 7.18
N PRO A 58 -3.27 19.38 6.63
CA PRO A 58 -3.89 19.01 5.36
C PRO A 58 -2.89 18.94 4.20
N GLY A 59 -1.99 19.93 4.11
CA GLY A 59 -0.97 19.96 3.08
C GLY A 59 0.07 18.83 3.21
N LEU A 60 0.46 18.49 4.43
CA LEU A 60 1.38 17.40 4.69
C LEU A 60 0.76 16.05 4.35
N MET A 61 -0.51 15.83 4.73
CA MET A 61 -1.24 14.59 4.42
C MET A 61 -1.37 14.36 2.91
N THR A 62 -1.65 15.40 2.14
CA THR A 62 -1.70 15.29 0.68
C THR A 62 -0.36 14.83 0.09
N LYS A 63 0.74 15.44 0.52
CA LYS A 63 2.09 15.05 0.07
C LYS A 63 2.42 13.61 0.47
N TYR A 64 2.06 13.22 1.68
CA TYR A 64 2.26 11.87 2.18
C TYR A 64 1.47 10.84 1.36
N HIS A 65 0.19 11.06 1.11
CA HIS A 65 -0.64 10.14 0.30
C HIS A 65 -0.10 10.00 -1.13
N ARG A 66 0.36 11.09 -1.75
CA ARG A 66 1.00 11.05 -3.07
C ARG A 66 2.25 10.20 -3.04
N HIS A 67 3.15 10.43 -2.10
CA HIS A 67 4.40 9.69 -1.99
C HIS A 67 4.16 8.19 -1.74
N VAL A 68 3.20 7.84 -0.90
CA VAL A 68 2.80 6.45 -0.65
C VAL A 68 2.29 5.80 -1.94
N ALA A 69 1.43 6.49 -2.71
CA ALA A 69 0.91 5.98 -3.97
C ALA A 69 2.02 5.77 -5.02
N GLU A 70 2.91 6.74 -5.18
CA GLU A 70 4.09 6.65 -6.06
C GLU A 70 4.94 5.42 -5.73
N THR A 71 5.26 5.25 -4.45
CA THR A 71 6.09 4.14 -3.97
C THR A 71 5.41 2.79 -4.20
N LYS A 72 4.13 2.67 -3.89
CA LYS A 72 3.36 1.43 -4.06
C LYS A 72 3.24 1.03 -5.53
N LEU A 73 2.98 1.98 -6.43
CA LEU A 73 2.90 1.73 -7.87
C LEU A 73 4.25 1.29 -8.46
N ALA A 74 5.33 2.01 -8.14
CA ALA A 74 6.67 1.65 -8.58
C ALA A 74 7.12 0.28 -8.04
N LYS A 75 6.78 -0.02 -6.77
CA LYS A 75 7.05 -1.31 -6.15
C LYS A 75 6.32 -2.43 -6.87
N PHE A 76 5.03 -2.27 -7.16
CA PHE A 76 4.25 -3.27 -7.89
C PHE A 76 4.84 -3.53 -9.28
N ASP A 77 5.09 -2.48 -10.08
CA ASP A 77 5.72 -2.61 -11.41
C ASP A 77 7.07 -3.36 -11.33
N SER A 78 7.87 -3.05 -10.33
CA SER A 78 9.17 -3.71 -10.13
C SER A 78 9.03 -5.20 -9.77
N ILE A 79 8.19 -5.53 -8.79
CA ILE A 79 8.01 -6.89 -8.30
C ILE A 79 7.42 -7.79 -9.39
N ILE A 80 6.34 -7.35 -10.04
CA ILE A 80 5.67 -8.18 -11.03
C ILE A 80 6.55 -8.40 -12.27
N ASN A 81 7.28 -7.38 -12.72
CA ASN A 81 8.19 -7.51 -13.86
C ASN A 81 9.47 -8.27 -13.51
N GLN A 82 9.90 -8.27 -12.25
CA GLN A 82 10.97 -9.18 -11.81
C GLN A 82 10.50 -10.62 -11.86
N ALA A 83 9.30 -10.92 -11.39
CA ALA A 83 8.71 -12.26 -11.44
C ALA A 83 8.60 -12.75 -12.90
N VAL A 84 8.12 -11.91 -13.82
CA VAL A 84 8.07 -12.22 -15.26
C VAL A 84 9.45 -12.57 -15.81
N ARG A 85 10.47 -11.75 -15.53
CA ARG A 85 11.84 -12.03 -16.00
C ARG A 85 12.42 -13.32 -15.44
N MET A 86 12.15 -13.61 -14.15
CA MET A 86 12.62 -14.85 -13.52
C MET A 86 11.91 -16.07 -14.11
N SER A 87 10.60 -15.96 -14.33
CA SER A 87 9.82 -17.02 -14.98
C SER A 87 10.33 -17.35 -16.38
N ILE A 88 10.58 -16.33 -17.18
CA ILE A 88 11.13 -16.49 -18.54
C ILE A 88 12.53 -17.12 -18.52
N ALA A 89 13.38 -16.68 -17.58
CA ALA A 89 14.75 -17.19 -17.47
C ALA A 89 14.81 -18.67 -17.03
N GLU A 90 13.86 -19.13 -16.22
CA GLU A 90 13.82 -20.52 -15.76
C GLU A 90 13.17 -21.47 -16.77
N ASN A 91 12.21 -20.97 -17.55
CA ASN A 91 11.44 -21.78 -18.50
C ASN A 91 11.95 -21.69 -19.97
N ASP A 92 13.14 -21.15 -20.16
CA ASP A 92 13.87 -21.06 -21.44
C ASP A 92 13.18 -20.24 -22.54
N ASP A 93 12.07 -19.53 -22.30
CA ASP A 93 11.51 -18.69 -23.36
C ASP A 93 10.45 -17.67 -22.88
N ILE A 94 9.38 -17.56 -23.63
CA ILE A 94 8.30 -16.59 -23.47
C ILE A 94 7.30 -17.14 -22.45
N LEU A 95 6.93 -16.30 -21.49
CA LEU A 95 5.76 -16.54 -20.68
C LEU A 95 4.51 -16.33 -21.57
N TYR A 96 3.89 -17.42 -22.00
CA TYR A 96 2.71 -17.34 -22.88
C TYR A 96 1.48 -16.82 -22.14
N GLU A 97 0.69 -16.00 -22.82
CA GLU A 97 -0.65 -15.67 -22.36
C GLU A 97 -1.53 -16.93 -22.31
N PRO A 98 -2.40 -17.07 -21.30
CA PRO A 98 -3.35 -18.17 -21.27
C PRO A 98 -4.23 -18.22 -22.52
N PRO A 99 -4.64 -19.41 -22.98
CA PRO A 99 -5.51 -19.52 -24.13
C PRO A 99 -6.85 -18.83 -23.92
N ALA A 100 -7.38 -18.20 -24.97
CA ALA A 100 -8.64 -17.43 -24.90
C ALA A 100 -9.85 -18.30 -24.54
N ASP A 101 -9.84 -19.60 -24.84
CA ASP A 101 -10.88 -20.55 -24.44
C ASP A 101 -10.93 -20.80 -22.93
N LYS A 102 -9.88 -20.43 -22.20
CA LYS A 102 -9.84 -20.43 -20.71
C LYS A 102 -10.29 -19.11 -20.10
N ALA A 103 -10.78 -18.17 -20.90
CA ALA A 103 -11.33 -16.91 -20.42
C ALA A 103 -12.39 -17.15 -19.33
N ASN A 104 -12.42 -16.28 -18.32
CA ASN A 104 -13.30 -16.42 -17.17
C ASN A 104 -13.13 -17.72 -16.34
N SER A 105 -12.03 -18.45 -16.49
CA SER A 105 -11.70 -19.58 -15.62
C SER A 105 -10.74 -19.15 -14.50
N PRO A 106 -11.24 -18.87 -13.30
CA PRO A 106 -10.39 -18.42 -12.20
C PRO A 106 -9.50 -19.55 -11.68
N ALA A 107 -9.91 -20.80 -11.78
CA ALA A 107 -9.10 -21.95 -11.39
C ALA A 107 -7.87 -22.07 -12.29
N TYR A 108 -8.06 -21.96 -13.61
CA TYR A 108 -6.97 -21.96 -14.56
C TYR A 108 -6.03 -20.76 -14.36
N LEU A 109 -6.61 -19.57 -14.13
CA LEU A 109 -5.83 -18.37 -13.90
C LEU A 109 -5.01 -18.47 -12.60
N LYS A 110 -5.57 -19.07 -11.56
CA LYS A 110 -4.85 -19.33 -10.30
C LYS A 110 -3.65 -20.28 -10.56
N GLU A 111 -3.87 -21.42 -11.21
CA GLU A 111 -2.83 -22.37 -11.54
C GLU A 111 -1.72 -21.71 -12.37
N TRP A 112 -2.09 -20.96 -13.42
CA TRP A 112 -1.14 -20.22 -14.23
C TRP A 112 -0.30 -19.22 -13.42
N PHE A 113 -0.92 -18.48 -12.48
CA PHE A 113 -0.19 -17.56 -11.60
C PHE A 113 0.74 -18.29 -10.65
N ASP A 114 0.28 -19.36 -10.01
CA ASP A 114 1.07 -20.14 -9.06
C ASP A 114 2.30 -20.74 -9.75
N GLU A 115 2.15 -21.27 -10.94
CA GLU A 115 3.24 -21.88 -11.68
C GLU A 115 4.22 -20.87 -12.31
N ASN A 116 3.70 -19.76 -12.81
CA ASN A 116 4.47 -18.88 -13.68
C ASN A 116 4.97 -17.60 -13.02
N LEU A 117 4.27 -17.05 -12.04
CA LEU A 117 4.63 -15.76 -11.46
C LEU A 117 4.82 -15.78 -9.96
N LEU A 118 3.89 -16.36 -9.20
CA LEU A 118 3.85 -16.18 -7.76
C LEU A 118 5.01 -16.85 -7.05
N LYS A 119 5.53 -17.97 -7.58
CA LYS A 119 6.74 -18.64 -7.06
C LYS A 119 8.00 -17.73 -7.09
N TYR A 120 8.01 -16.71 -7.93
CA TYR A 120 9.11 -15.75 -8.05
C TYR A 120 8.89 -14.46 -7.28
N ILE A 121 7.70 -14.24 -6.75
CA ILE A 121 7.41 -13.07 -5.93
C ILE A 121 7.92 -13.33 -4.50
N LYS A 122 9.02 -12.68 -4.14
CA LYS A 122 9.64 -12.76 -2.80
C LYS A 122 8.89 -11.91 -1.79
N ALA A 123 7.56 -11.93 -1.80
CA ALA A 123 6.72 -11.26 -0.83
C ALA A 123 5.69 -12.26 -0.31
N ASP A 124 5.43 -12.21 0.97
CA ASP A 124 4.31 -12.99 1.51
C ASP A 124 3.02 -12.46 0.89
N TYR A 125 2.20 -13.36 0.39
CA TYR A 125 0.94 -13.07 -0.25
C TYR A 125 -0.09 -14.16 0.10
N ASP A 126 -1.36 -13.77 0.02
CA ASP A 126 -2.50 -14.67 0.05
C ASP A 126 -3.26 -14.55 -1.27
N GLY A 127 -3.51 -15.67 -1.92
CA GLY A 127 -4.18 -15.72 -3.22
C GLY A 127 -5.45 -16.55 -3.19
N ASN A 128 -6.55 -16.00 -3.63
CA ASN A 128 -7.84 -16.69 -3.69
C ASN A 128 -8.68 -16.30 -4.92
N VAL A 129 -9.66 -17.17 -5.22
CA VAL A 129 -10.66 -16.90 -6.25
C VAL A 129 -11.80 -16.07 -5.63
N ILE A 130 -12.17 -14.97 -6.31
CA ILE A 130 -13.29 -14.12 -5.91
C ILE A 130 -14.35 -14.04 -7.01
N ASP A 131 -15.61 -13.91 -6.62
CA ASP A 131 -16.78 -13.75 -7.51
C ASP A 131 -16.86 -14.80 -8.64
N GLY A 132 -16.24 -15.96 -8.45
CA GLY A 132 -16.22 -17.06 -9.43
C GLY A 132 -15.59 -16.74 -10.79
N LYS A 133 -14.86 -15.60 -10.93
CA LYS A 133 -14.27 -15.14 -12.20
C LYS A 133 -12.86 -14.60 -12.08
N TYR A 134 -12.45 -14.18 -10.88
CA TYR A 134 -11.25 -13.39 -10.69
C TYR A 134 -10.30 -14.06 -9.73
N TYR A 135 -9.02 -13.89 -9.94
CA TYR A 135 -8.00 -14.31 -9.01
C TYR A 135 -7.42 -13.10 -8.29
N LYS A 136 -7.51 -13.10 -6.98
CA LYS A 136 -7.05 -11.99 -6.13
C LYS A 136 -5.83 -12.41 -5.34
N VAL A 137 -4.83 -11.56 -5.33
CA VAL A 137 -3.61 -11.70 -4.53
C VAL A 137 -3.49 -10.51 -3.59
N ASN A 138 -3.37 -10.79 -2.30
CA ASN A 138 -3.14 -9.78 -1.26
C ASN A 138 -1.69 -9.88 -0.81
N PHE A 139 -0.99 -8.75 -0.74
CA PHE A 139 0.35 -8.66 -0.16
C PHE A 139 0.28 -8.21 1.29
N LEU A 140 1.28 -8.60 2.10
CA LEU A 140 1.32 -8.25 3.53
C LEU A 140 1.44 -6.74 3.79
N ASP A 141 1.91 -5.96 2.84
CA ASP A 141 1.94 -4.50 2.95
C ASP A 141 0.57 -3.82 2.75
N GLY A 142 -0.47 -4.63 2.64
CA GLY A 142 -1.85 -4.20 2.44
C GLY A 142 -2.19 -3.83 0.99
N THR A 143 -1.24 -3.89 0.05
CA THR A 143 -1.53 -3.78 -1.38
C THR A 143 -1.94 -5.14 -1.95
N GLY A 144 -2.33 -5.17 -3.20
CA GLY A 144 -2.64 -6.42 -3.89
C GLY A 144 -3.06 -6.17 -5.32
N PHE A 145 -3.50 -7.21 -5.98
CA PHE A 145 -4.12 -7.08 -7.29
C PHE A 145 -5.25 -8.09 -7.48
N VAL A 146 -6.14 -7.77 -8.39
CA VAL A 146 -7.14 -8.69 -8.92
C VAL A 146 -6.79 -8.97 -10.36
N ALA A 147 -6.66 -10.24 -10.72
CA ALA A 147 -6.35 -10.65 -12.08
C ALA A 147 -7.60 -11.18 -12.78
N TYR A 148 -7.66 -10.90 -14.07
CA TYR A 148 -8.75 -11.31 -14.94
C TYR A 148 -8.19 -11.71 -16.32
N LEU A 149 -8.64 -12.82 -16.83
CA LEU A 149 -8.33 -13.27 -18.19
C LEU A 149 -9.47 -12.89 -19.13
N SER A 150 -9.20 -11.97 -20.03
CA SER A 150 -10.19 -11.53 -21.03
C SER A 150 -10.47 -12.60 -22.08
N SER A 151 -11.59 -12.47 -22.79
CA SER A 151 -11.96 -13.33 -23.92
C SER A 151 -10.98 -13.27 -25.10
N TYR A 152 -10.06 -12.33 -25.08
CA TYR A 152 -9.00 -12.19 -26.10
C TYR A 152 -7.66 -12.83 -25.67
N GLY A 153 -7.65 -13.55 -24.53
CA GLY A 153 -6.43 -14.19 -24.00
C GLY A 153 -5.50 -13.26 -23.21
N ARG A 154 -5.88 -12.01 -22.98
CA ARG A 154 -5.04 -11.05 -22.26
C ARG A 154 -5.30 -11.09 -20.76
N ILE A 155 -4.22 -11.12 -19.97
CA ILE A 155 -4.31 -10.98 -18.52
C ILE A 155 -4.27 -9.51 -18.14
N HIS A 156 -5.33 -9.07 -17.47
CA HIS A 156 -5.42 -7.77 -16.84
C HIS A 156 -5.11 -7.87 -15.35
N PHE A 157 -4.35 -6.93 -14.84
CA PHE A 157 -4.05 -6.76 -13.42
C PHE A 157 -4.68 -5.46 -12.93
N PHE A 158 -5.60 -5.55 -12.03
CA PHE A 158 -6.17 -4.41 -11.32
C PHE A 158 -5.41 -4.25 -10.00
N PHE A 159 -4.33 -3.47 -10.04
CA PHE A 159 -3.53 -3.20 -8.85
C PHE A 159 -4.30 -2.33 -7.87
N CYS A 160 -4.35 -2.75 -6.62
CA CYS A 160 -5.07 -2.10 -5.54
C CYS A 160 -4.11 -1.51 -4.51
N MET A 161 -4.28 -0.22 -4.22
CA MET A 161 -3.54 0.48 -3.17
C MET A 161 -3.84 -0.05 -1.77
N ASN A 162 -5.03 -0.60 -1.58
CA ASN A 162 -5.47 -1.34 -0.42
C ASN A 162 -6.30 -2.54 -0.89
N ALA A 163 -5.76 -3.74 -0.73
CA ALA A 163 -6.39 -4.98 -1.17
C ALA A 163 -7.71 -5.27 -0.43
N ASN A 164 -7.86 -4.79 0.80
CA ASN A 164 -9.07 -4.99 1.61
C ASN A 164 -10.17 -3.95 1.34
N ASP A 165 -9.90 -2.95 0.51
CA ASP A 165 -10.89 -1.96 0.14
C ASP A 165 -11.93 -2.53 -0.83
N LYS A 166 -13.19 -2.09 -0.70
CA LYS A 166 -14.29 -2.49 -1.59
C LYS A 166 -14.06 -2.07 -3.05
N SER A 167 -13.22 -1.06 -3.29
CA SER A 167 -12.83 -0.63 -4.63
C SER A 167 -11.81 -1.57 -5.29
N CYS A 168 -11.20 -2.49 -4.52
CA CYS A 168 -10.30 -3.50 -5.05
C CYS A 168 -11.08 -4.61 -5.75
N ARG A 169 -11.57 -4.31 -6.94
CA ARG A 169 -12.32 -5.25 -7.80
C ARG A 169 -12.01 -4.95 -9.27
N PRO A 170 -12.26 -5.91 -10.14
CA PRO A 170 -12.03 -5.76 -11.56
C PRO A 170 -12.84 -4.63 -12.13
N GLU A 171 -13.33 -4.06 -12.65
CA GLU A 171 -14.25 -3.02 -13.17
C GLU A 171 -14.23 -1.72 -12.34
N SER A 172 -13.28 -1.57 -11.42
CA SER A 172 -13.11 -0.33 -10.66
C SER A 172 -11.65 0.09 -10.66
N TYR A 173 -11.23 0.86 -11.65
CA TYR A 173 -9.90 1.43 -11.78
C TYR A 173 -9.99 2.95 -11.86
N ASP A 174 -10.11 3.53 -10.67
CA ASP A 174 -10.46 4.94 -10.46
C ASP A 174 -9.26 5.90 -10.52
N GLY A 175 -8.06 5.39 -10.73
CA GLY A 175 -6.82 6.17 -10.73
C GLY A 175 -6.43 6.73 -9.36
N LYS A 176 -7.08 6.29 -8.31
CA LYS A 176 -6.79 6.65 -6.91
C LYS A 176 -6.48 5.43 -6.07
N ASN A 177 -7.39 4.47 -6.05
CA ASN A 177 -7.28 3.24 -5.25
C ASN A 177 -6.87 2.04 -6.11
N THR A 178 -7.24 2.07 -7.39
CA THR A 178 -7.01 0.98 -8.34
C THR A 178 -6.46 1.49 -9.66
N PHE A 179 -5.55 0.70 -10.25
CA PHE A 179 -4.83 1.01 -11.47
C PHE A 179 -4.75 -0.24 -12.36
N VAL A 180 -4.78 -0.06 -13.68
CA VAL A 180 -4.80 -1.18 -14.64
C VAL A 180 -3.42 -1.39 -15.25
N PHE A 181 -3.01 -2.65 -15.27
CA PHE A 181 -1.83 -3.13 -15.99
C PHE A 181 -2.24 -4.35 -16.81
N ASP A 182 -1.51 -4.60 -17.88
CA ASP A 182 -1.71 -5.74 -18.76
C ASP A 182 -0.41 -6.51 -18.92
N TYR A 183 -0.47 -7.83 -18.93
CA TYR A 183 0.66 -8.61 -19.44
C TYR A 183 0.70 -8.50 -20.96
N ILE A 184 1.85 -8.14 -21.50
CA ILE A 184 2.06 -7.97 -22.94
C ILE A 184 3.17 -8.95 -23.37
N GLU A 185 2.76 -10.07 -23.94
CA GLU A 185 3.66 -11.15 -24.35
C GLU A 185 4.80 -10.66 -25.26
N LYS A 186 4.48 -9.84 -26.26
CA LYS A 186 5.47 -9.26 -27.18
C LYS A 186 6.54 -8.41 -26.51
N GLN A 187 6.22 -7.82 -25.37
CA GLN A 187 7.14 -7.00 -24.56
C GLN A 187 7.78 -7.78 -23.41
N LYS A 188 7.33 -9.03 -23.22
CA LYS A 188 7.75 -9.87 -22.09
C LYS A 188 7.65 -9.13 -20.75
N ALA A 189 6.55 -8.39 -20.54
CA ALA A 189 6.40 -7.50 -19.40
C ALA A 189 4.93 -7.25 -19.04
N VAL A 190 4.69 -6.96 -17.77
CA VAL A 190 3.45 -6.36 -17.28
C VAL A 190 3.58 -4.85 -17.38
N LEU A 191 2.76 -4.22 -18.19
CA LEU A 191 2.84 -2.80 -18.50
C LEU A 191 1.51 -2.10 -18.13
N PRO A 192 1.54 -0.83 -17.73
CA PRO A 192 0.33 -0.05 -17.55
C PRO A 192 -0.53 -0.06 -18.82
N ASN A 193 -1.83 -0.09 -18.66
CA ASN A 193 -2.73 0.05 -19.79
C ASN A 193 -2.45 1.38 -20.51
N GLY A 194 -2.37 1.35 -21.85
CA GLY A 194 -1.94 2.50 -22.64
C GLY A 194 -0.42 2.71 -22.71
N TYR A 195 0.38 1.70 -22.42
CA TYR A 195 1.86 1.74 -22.43
C TYR A 195 2.48 2.30 -23.72
N ASN A 196 1.81 2.17 -24.86
CA ASN A 196 2.21 2.68 -26.17
C ASN A 196 1.78 4.13 -26.43
N VAL A 197 1.02 4.75 -25.54
CA VAL A 197 0.62 6.16 -25.63
C VAL A 197 1.70 7.02 -24.97
N THR A 198 2.38 7.84 -25.79
CA THR A 198 3.45 8.73 -25.35
C THR A 198 2.98 10.18 -25.15
N ASP A 199 1.86 10.54 -25.75
CA ASP A 199 1.29 11.89 -25.65
C ASP A 199 0.57 12.07 -24.29
N ILE A 200 1.10 12.97 -23.47
CA ILE A 200 0.57 13.27 -22.13
C ILE A 200 -0.88 13.77 -22.18
N GLN A 201 -1.25 14.55 -23.22
CA GLN A 201 -2.62 15.05 -23.34
C GLN A 201 -3.58 13.90 -23.64
N LYS A 202 -3.17 12.93 -24.46
CA LYS A 202 -3.96 11.72 -24.67
C LYS A 202 -4.05 10.88 -23.43
N LEU A 203 -2.98 10.76 -22.63
CA LEU A 203 -3.04 10.05 -21.34
C LEU A 203 -4.01 10.73 -20.37
N LYS A 204 -4.07 12.05 -20.34
CA LYS A 204 -4.99 12.80 -19.49
C LYS A 204 -6.43 12.77 -19.96
N TYR A 205 -6.67 13.03 -21.25
CA TYR A 205 -8.00 13.40 -21.77
C TYR A 205 -8.51 12.52 -22.92
N ASN A 206 -7.90 11.35 -23.17
CA ASN A 206 -8.36 10.50 -24.26
C ASN A 206 -9.82 10.09 -24.06
N THR A 207 -10.67 10.53 -24.98
CA THR A 207 -12.09 10.22 -25.01
C THR A 207 -12.47 9.31 -26.20
N GLY A 208 -11.50 8.86 -26.98
CA GLY A 208 -11.71 8.29 -28.32
C GLY A 208 -12.23 6.86 -28.37
N SER A 209 -12.29 6.13 -27.25
CA SER A 209 -12.79 4.76 -27.22
C SER A 209 -13.23 4.38 -25.81
N ARG A 210 -14.30 3.59 -25.69
CA ARG A 210 -14.77 3.05 -24.40
C ARG A 210 -13.72 2.19 -23.70
N THR A 211 -12.71 1.74 -24.43
CA THR A 211 -11.65 0.86 -23.92
C THR A 211 -10.38 1.58 -23.48
N SER A 212 -10.32 2.91 -23.59
CA SER A 212 -9.12 3.66 -23.21
C SER A 212 -9.44 5.09 -22.77
N LEU A 213 -10.22 5.19 -21.69
CA LEU A 213 -10.56 6.49 -21.12
C LEU A 213 -9.34 7.14 -20.46
N GLY A 214 -9.15 8.43 -20.72
CA GLY A 214 -8.09 9.22 -20.15
C GLY A 214 -8.14 9.29 -18.62
N CYS A 215 -6.99 9.46 -18.01
CA CYS A 215 -6.88 9.49 -16.56
C CYS A 215 -7.72 10.59 -15.89
N TYR A 216 -7.91 11.72 -16.53
CA TYR A 216 -8.64 12.88 -15.97
C TYR A 216 -10.12 12.88 -16.34
N THR A 217 -10.61 11.81 -16.95
CA THR A 217 -12.01 11.69 -17.30
C THR A 217 -12.91 11.69 -16.07
N THR A 218 -14.02 12.40 -16.12
CA THR A 218 -15.01 12.50 -15.04
C THR A 218 -16.31 11.78 -15.36
N SER A 219 -16.59 11.53 -16.66
CA SER A 219 -17.81 10.86 -17.12
C SER A 219 -17.90 9.40 -16.67
N GLU A 220 -16.75 8.72 -16.55
CA GLU A 220 -16.64 7.33 -16.13
C GLU A 220 -15.65 7.20 -14.98
N PRO A 221 -16.07 7.50 -13.73
CA PRO A 221 -15.16 7.60 -12.60
C PRO A 221 -14.49 6.28 -12.19
N THR A 222 -15.01 5.15 -12.65
CA THR A 222 -14.47 3.81 -12.38
C THR A 222 -13.65 3.23 -13.55
N HIS A 223 -13.49 3.96 -14.66
CA HIS A 223 -12.86 3.45 -15.89
C HIS A 223 -11.70 4.33 -16.39
N ARG A 224 -10.82 4.76 -15.50
CA ARG A 224 -9.66 5.61 -15.82
C ARG A 224 -8.44 4.76 -16.16
N HIS A 225 -8.42 4.20 -17.36
CA HIS A 225 -7.42 3.22 -17.79
C HIS A 225 -5.99 3.75 -17.80
N LEU A 226 -5.78 5.02 -18.14
CA LEU A 226 -4.47 5.54 -18.50
C LEU A 226 -3.70 6.16 -17.32
N CYS A 227 -4.23 6.09 -16.09
CA CYS A 227 -3.62 6.71 -14.93
C CYS A 227 -2.25 6.11 -14.56
N ALA A 228 -2.13 4.79 -14.59
CA ALA A 228 -0.85 4.14 -14.28
C ALA A 228 0.23 4.51 -15.30
N GLN A 229 -0.13 4.58 -16.60
CA GLN A 229 0.79 4.99 -17.66
C GLN A 229 1.21 6.46 -17.52
N LEU A 230 0.28 7.34 -17.19
CA LEU A 230 0.58 8.76 -16.96
C LEU A 230 1.60 8.93 -15.82
N ILE A 231 1.42 8.21 -14.73
CA ILE A 231 2.33 8.26 -13.56
C ILE A 231 3.68 7.62 -13.91
N LYS A 232 3.68 6.48 -14.61
CA LYS A 232 4.92 5.80 -15.03
C LYS A 232 5.74 6.68 -15.98
N GLN A 233 5.10 7.33 -16.95
CA GLN A 233 5.78 8.22 -17.90
C GLN A 233 6.37 9.45 -17.22
N ASN A 234 5.79 9.89 -16.10
CA ASN A 234 6.34 10.94 -15.24
C ASN A 234 7.35 10.39 -14.19
N GLY A 235 7.99 9.25 -14.46
CA GLY A 235 9.00 8.65 -13.58
C GLY A 235 8.44 8.14 -12.25
N TRP A 236 7.25 7.60 -12.25
CA TRP A 236 6.51 7.17 -11.06
C TRP A 236 6.21 8.32 -10.09
N LYS A 237 6.16 9.55 -10.59
CA LYS A 237 5.74 10.73 -9.84
C LYS A 237 4.35 11.16 -10.25
N ILE A 238 3.50 11.39 -9.26
CA ILE A 238 2.14 11.88 -9.50
C ILE A 238 2.23 13.35 -9.96
N PRO A 239 1.70 13.70 -11.15
CA PRO A 239 1.69 15.08 -11.62
C PRO A 239 1.05 16.04 -10.62
N SER A 240 1.54 17.27 -10.54
CA SER A 240 1.04 18.28 -9.59
C SER A 240 -0.45 18.57 -9.76
N ASP A 241 -0.93 18.50 -11.00
CA ASP A 241 -2.32 18.70 -11.39
C ASP A 241 -3.19 17.44 -11.35
N TYR A 242 -2.66 16.33 -10.79
CA TYR A 242 -3.39 15.07 -10.68
C TYR A 242 -4.62 15.21 -9.76
N PRO A 243 -5.84 14.95 -10.27
CA PRO A 243 -7.03 15.37 -9.55
C PRO A 243 -7.50 14.39 -8.46
N TRP A 244 -7.03 13.13 -8.49
CA TRP A 244 -7.63 12.05 -7.69
C TRP A 244 -6.97 11.80 -6.34
N ILE A 245 -5.67 12.05 -6.22
CA ILE A 245 -4.91 11.88 -4.98
C ILE A 245 -4.58 13.25 -4.39
N LYS A 246 -5.37 13.66 -3.44
CA LYS A 246 -5.27 14.94 -2.72
C LYS A 246 -4.80 14.71 -1.30
#